data_fcd140978094e6c27c88025f753576fe
#
_entry.id   fcd140978094e6c27c88025f753576fe
#
_cell.length_a   1.000
_cell.length_b   1.000
_cell.length_c   1.000
_cell.angle_alpha   90.00
_cell.angle_beta   90.00
_cell.angle_gamma   90.00
#
_symmetry.space_group_name_H-M   'P 1'
#
loop_
_entity.id
_entity.type
_entity.pdbx_description
1 polymer ?
#
loop_
_entity_poly.entity_id
_entity_poly.type
_entity_poly.pdbx_seq_one_letter_code
_entity_poly.pdbx_strand_id
1 'polypeptide(L)'
;MTTKELLFVQMFPEEEKKWQELIFIIREKFAKLKLPAMACEELERLLAPGTPYTCAKGYVESEGYFYVEAGDRGNCTLIFKTKSQGEAEELLMKKLAHDVSYRCVVAEKKQIEQEHRATWKYNTKYDYRKYWFELALYILKENVSENRFQAEMAEYEALLNHWFEKNFWKYDTEKMEFVCVE
;
A
#
# COMPACT_ATOMS: atom_id res chain seq x y z
N MET A 1 -7.15 19.08 12.63
CA MET A 1 -8.06 19.44 11.53
C MET A 1 -7.81 20.88 11.13
N THR A 2 -7.64 21.16 9.85
CA THR A 2 -7.52 22.52 9.32
C THR A 2 -8.90 23.18 9.22
N THR A 3 -8.94 24.51 9.13
CA THR A 3 -10.21 25.26 8.95
C THR A 3 -10.96 24.79 7.69
N LYS A 4 -10.22 24.35 6.65
CA LYS A 4 -10.78 23.84 5.40
C LYS A 4 -11.45 22.47 5.57
N GLU A 5 -10.87 21.59 6.39
CA GLU A 5 -11.43 20.28 6.76
C GLU A 5 -12.69 20.41 7.62
N LEU A 6 -12.68 21.34 8.58
CA LEU A 6 -13.85 21.67 9.40
C LEU A 6 -15.02 22.18 8.54
N LEU A 7 -14.74 23.03 7.55
CA LEU A 7 -15.75 23.53 6.61
C LEU A 7 -16.30 22.40 5.72
N PHE A 8 -15.43 21.50 5.23
CA PHE A 8 -15.84 20.36 4.42
C PHE A 8 -16.77 19.42 5.20
N VAL A 9 -16.40 19.03 6.42
CA VAL A 9 -17.21 18.17 7.30
C VAL A 9 -18.55 18.82 7.66
N GLN A 10 -18.61 20.13 7.80
CA GLN A 10 -19.86 20.86 8.05
C GLN A 10 -20.78 20.90 6.81
N MET A 11 -20.22 20.99 5.62
CA MET A 11 -21.00 21.06 4.36
C MET A 11 -21.43 19.68 3.84
N PHE A 12 -20.66 18.63 4.11
CA PHE A 12 -20.87 17.29 3.56
C PHE A 12 -20.69 16.18 4.62
N PRO A 13 -21.50 16.18 5.68
CA PRO A 13 -21.32 15.25 6.81
C PRO A 13 -21.49 13.78 6.42
N GLU A 14 -22.35 13.45 5.44
CA GLU A 14 -22.56 12.06 5.00
C GLU A 14 -21.39 11.55 4.11
N GLU A 15 -20.79 12.43 3.32
CA GLU A 15 -19.59 12.13 2.53
C GLU A 15 -18.42 11.78 3.44
N GLU A 16 -18.21 12.57 4.49
CA GLU A 16 -17.18 12.31 5.49
C GLU A 16 -17.47 11.03 6.27
N LYS A 17 -18.72 10.79 6.65
CA LYS A 17 -19.12 9.60 7.40
C LYS A 17 -18.78 8.30 6.65
N LYS A 18 -19.20 8.16 5.38
CA LYS A 18 -18.90 6.97 4.58
C LYS A 18 -17.41 6.77 4.36
N TRP A 19 -16.67 7.86 4.18
CA TRP A 19 -15.22 7.78 4.10
C TRP A 19 -14.61 7.30 5.42
N GLN A 20 -15.05 7.82 6.57
CA GLN A 20 -14.58 7.41 7.88
C GLN A 20 -14.93 5.95 8.22
N GLU A 21 -16.08 5.45 7.78
CA GLU A 21 -16.44 4.03 7.89
C GLU A 21 -15.44 3.14 7.12
N LEU A 22 -15.08 3.52 5.89
CA LEU A 22 -14.05 2.81 5.12
C LEU A 22 -12.69 2.83 5.82
N ILE A 23 -12.26 3.99 6.32
CA ILE A 23 -11.01 4.15 7.07
C ILE A 23 -10.99 3.30 8.34
N PHE A 24 -12.12 3.22 9.06
CA PHE A 24 -12.24 2.37 10.24
C PHE A 24 -12.04 0.89 9.89
N ILE A 25 -12.68 0.39 8.83
CA ILE A 25 -12.49 -0.98 8.36
C ILE A 25 -11.02 -1.27 8.03
N ILE A 26 -10.35 -0.35 7.33
CA ILE A 26 -8.93 -0.47 6.99
C ILE A 26 -8.06 -0.55 8.25
N ARG A 27 -8.28 0.32 9.25
CA ARG A 27 -7.55 0.28 10.53
C ARG A 27 -7.73 -1.05 11.25
N GLU A 28 -8.97 -1.55 11.33
CA GLU A 28 -9.26 -2.85 11.95
C GLU A 28 -8.53 -4.01 11.26
N LYS A 29 -8.42 -3.98 9.94
CA LYS A 29 -7.66 -4.98 9.18
C LYS A 29 -6.15 -4.90 9.48
N PHE A 30 -5.58 -3.71 9.47
CA PHE A 30 -4.16 -3.52 9.81
C PHE A 30 -3.86 -3.88 11.27
N ALA A 31 -4.75 -3.58 12.20
CA ALA A 31 -4.56 -3.89 13.62
C ALA A 31 -4.47 -5.41 13.93
N LYS A 32 -5.00 -6.26 13.06
CA LYS A 32 -4.89 -7.72 13.18
C LYS A 32 -3.53 -8.27 12.73
N LEU A 33 -2.76 -7.49 12.01
CA LEU A 33 -1.47 -7.90 11.46
C LEU A 33 -0.35 -7.66 12.46
N LYS A 34 0.65 -8.55 12.48
CA LYS A 34 1.87 -8.37 13.27
C LYS A 34 2.87 -7.53 12.46
N LEU A 35 2.67 -6.24 12.45
CA LEU A 35 3.50 -5.29 11.73
C LEU A 35 4.47 -4.56 12.68
N PRO A 36 5.63 -4.08 12.15
CA PRO A 36 6.51 -3.17 12.89
C PRO A 36 5.76 -1.90 13.32
N ALA A 37 6.15 -1.30 14.44
CA ALA A 37 5.54 -0.05 14.93
C ALA A 37 5.53 1.05 13.86
N MET A 38 6.60 1.17 13.08
CA MET A 38 6.71 2.11 11.96
C MET A 38 5.60 1.93 10.91
N ALA A 39 5.12 0.71 10.69
CA ALA A 39 4.03 0.46 9.74
C ALA A 39 2.72 1.09 10.22
N CYS A 40 2.45 1.04 11.52
CA CYS A 40 1.26 1.67 12.10
C CYS A 40 1.35 3.20 12.03
N GLU A 41 2.51 3.77 12.33
CA GLU A 41 2.75 5.22 12.21
C GLU A 41 2.59 5.70 10.76
N GLU A 42 3.14 4.97 9.82
CA GLU A 42 3.03 5.31 8.39
C GLU A 42 1.59 5.16 7.89
N LEU A 43 0.86 4.13 8.33
CA LEU A 43 -0.55 3.97 8.02
C LEU A 43 -1.35 5.21 8.46
N GLU A 44 -1.21 5.63 9.70
CA GLU A 44 -1.92 6.81 10.21
C GLU A 44 -1.51 8.09 9.47
N ARG A 45 -0.24 8.22 9.11
CA ARG A 45 0.23 9.33 8.29
C ARG A 45 -0.41 9.34 6.89
N LEU A 46 -0.55 8.18 6.25
CA LEU A 46 -1.17 8.05 4.91
C LEU A 46 -2.69 8.25 4.96
N LEU A 47 -3.33 7.86 6.05
CA LEU A 47 -4.77 8.06 6.26
C LEU A 47 -5.13 9.49 6.67
N ALA A 48 -4.18 10.24 7.23
CA ALA A 48 -4.41 11.61 7.64
C ALA A 48 -4.84 12.50 6.46
N PRO A 49 -5.74 13.47 6.70
CA PRO A 49 -6.11 14.47 5.70
C PRO A 49 -4.90 15.29 5.24
N GLY A 50 -4.86 15.64 3.96
CA GLY A 50 -3.88 16.59 3.42
C GLY A 50 -2.43 16.11 3.41
N THR A 51 -2.19 14.80 3.28
CA THR A 51 -0.83 14.28 3.12
C THR A 51 -0.19 14.76 1.82
N PRO A 52 1.15 14.98 1.79
CA PRO A 52 1.85 15.54 0.62
C PRO A 52 1.69 14.72 -0.67
N TYR A 53 1.35 13.43 -0.53
CA TYR A 53 1.25 12.48 -1.65
C TYR A 53 -0.19 12.14 -2.03
N THR A 54 -1.18 12.80 -1.41
CA THR A 54 -2.59 12.57 -1.72
C THR A 54 -3.23 13.92 -2.03
N CYS A 55 -3.61 14.14 -3.29
CA CYS A 55 -4.29 15.37 -3.71
C CYS A 55 -5.68 15.47 -3.11
N ALA A 56 -6.48 14.41 -3.27
CA ALA A 56 -7.81 14.31 -2.72
C ALA A 56 -8.18 12.84 -2.47
N LYS A 57 -9.01 12.61 -1.48
CA LYS A 57 -9.60 11.31 -1.17
C LYS A 57 -10.91 11.50 -0.41
N GLY A 58 -11.85 10.61 -0.62
CA GLY A 58 -13.13 10.70 0.05
C GLY A 58 -14.24 9.93 -0.65
N TYR A 59 -15.46 10.29 -0.28
CA TYR A 59 -16.69 9.82 -0.89
C TYR A 59 -17.50 11.02 -1.41
N VAL A 60 -18.08 10.92 -2.61
CA VAL A 60 -18.93 11.94 -3.22
C VAL A 60 -20.36 11.46 -3.21
N GLU A 61 -21.19 12.01 -2.30
CA GLU A 61 -22.59 11.59 -2.10
C GLU A 61 -23.43 11.80 -3.35
N SER A 62 -23.28 12.96 -4.02
CA SER A 62 -24.08 13.32 -5.19
C SER A 62 -23.93 12.35 -6.36
N GLU A 63 -22.79 11.67 -6.47
CA GLU A 63 -22.47 10.70 -7.51
C GLU A 63 -22.33 9.26 -6.96
N GLY A 64 -22.26 9.10 -5.66
CA GLY A 64 -22.22 7.82 -4.96
C GLY A 64 -20.92 7.04 -5.19
N TYR A 65 -19.76 7.68 -5.17
CA TYR A 65 -18.49 6.98 -5.36
C TYR A 65 -17.39 7.36 -4.35
N PHE A 66 -16.53 6.39 -4.08
CA PHE A 66 -15.26 6.57 -3.41
C PHE A 66 -14.16 6.90 -4.43
N TYR A 67 -13.19 7.72 -4.03
CA TYR A 67 -12.05 8.06 -4.87
C TYR A 67 -10.78 8.35 -4.08
N VAL A 68 -9.65 8.12 -4.73
CA VAL A 68 -8.32 8.50 -4.23
C VAL A 68 -7.51 9.04 -5.39
N GLU A 69 -6.89 10.18 -5.19
CA GLU A 69 -5.95 10.81 -6.10
C GLU A 69 -4.58 10.92 -5.43
N ALA A 70 -3.53 10.54 -6.12
CA ALA A 70 -2.16 10.75 -5.68
C ALA A 70 -1.55 11.98 -6.34
N GLY A 71 -0.75 12.72 -5.58
CA GLY A 71 -0.04 13.90 -6.05
C GLY A 71 1.44 13.65 -6.27
N ASP A 72 1.95 14.08 -7.41
CA ASP A 72 3.39 14.19 -7.64
C ASP A 72 3.70 15.54 -8.31
N ARG A 73 4.55 16.35 -7.65
CA ARG A 73 5.07 17.63 -8.16
C ARG A 73 4.01 18.57 -8.73
N GLY A 74 2.85 18.63 -8.05
CA GLY A 74 1.73 19.51 -8.44
C GLY A 74 0.75 18.90 -9.44
N ASN A 75 0.97 17.68 -9.90
CA ASN A 75 0.02 16.93 -10.71
C ASN A 75 -0.76 15.95 -9.83
N CYS A 76 -2.07 15.86 -10.04
CA CYS A 76 -2.92 14.87 -9.40
C CYS A 76 -3.30 13.78 -10.40
N THR A 77 -3.10 12.53 -10.00
CA THR A 77 -3.48 11.37 -10.81
C THR A 77 -4.51 10.55 -10.06
N LEU A 78 -5.63 10.25 -10.72
CA LEU A 78 -6.65 9.37 -10.17
C LEU A 78 -6.08 7.97 -9.98
N ILE A 79 -6.06 7.49 -8.74
CA ILE A 79 -5.63 6.13 -8.39
C ILE A 79 -6.79 5.17 -8.54
N PHE A 80 -7.96 5.53 -7.97
CA PHE A 80 -9.19 4.78 -8.21
C PHE A 80 -10.43 5.64 -8.01
N LYS A 81 -11.53 5.20 -8.65
CA LYS A 81 -12.89 5.71 -8.48
C LYS A 81 -13.86 4.54 -8.62
N THR A 82 -14.65 4.28 -7.59
CA THR A 82 -15.63 3.18 -7.59
C THR A 82 -16.86 3.50 -6.75
N LYS A 83 -18.00 2.91 -7.14
CA LYS A 83 -19.26 2.99 -6.37
C LYS A 83 -19.37 1.87 -5.32
N SER A 84 -18.61 0.82 -5.45
CA SER A 84 -18.61 -0.31 -4.54
C SER A 84 -17.72 -0.04 -3.33
N GLN A 85 -18.27 -0.09 -2.13
CA GLN A 85 -17.49 0.03 -0.90
C GLN A 85 -16.49 -1.12 -0.76
N GLY A 86 -16.86 -2.36 -1.11
CA GLY A 86 -15.95 -3.50 -1.06
C GLY A 86 -14.79 -3.36 -2.04
N GLU A 87 -15.05 -2.85 -3.25
CA GLU A 87 -13.99 -2.56 -4.21
C GLU A 87 -13.10 -1.40 -3.74
N ALA A 88 -13.69 -0.34 -3.16
CA ALA A 88 -12.92 0.77 -2.58
C ALA A 88 -12.00 0.29 -1.45
N GLU A 89 -12.49 -0.63 -0.63
CA GLU A 89 -11.72 -1.26 0.45
C GLU A 89 -10.52 -2.03 -0.09
N GLU A 90 -10.70 -2.89 -1.10
CA GLU A 90 -9.60 -3.64 -1.72
C GLU A 90 -8.57 -2.73 -2.40
N LEU A 91 -9.03 -1.71 -3.15
CA LEU A 91 -8.16 -0.78 -3.85
C LEU A 91 -7.37 0.11 -2.88
N LEU A 92 -8.03 0.58 -1.81
CA LEU A 92 -7.36 1.34 -0.77
C LEU A 92 -6.37 0.46 0.01
N MET A 93 -6.74 -0.78 0.31
CA MET A 93 -5.85 -1.75 0.95
C MET A 93 -4.61 -2.01 0.11
N LYS A 94 -4.75 -2.25 -1.21
CA LYS A 94 -3.62 -2.38 -2.15
C LYS A 94 -2.68 -1.17 -2.07
N LYS A 95 -3.23 0.03 -2.20
CA LYS A 95 -2.46 1.27 -2.15
C LYS A 95 -1.69 1.42 -0.84
N LEU A 96 -2.36 1.20 0.29
CA LEU A 96 -1.75 1.32 1.61
C LEU A 96 -0.72 0.22 1.89
N ALA A 97 -1.00 -1.03 1.50
CA ALA A 97 -0.04 -2.13 1.62
C ALA A 97 1.27 -1.80 0.89
N HIS A 98 1.17 -1.32 -0.34
CA HIS A 98 2.33 -0.90 -1.14
C HIS A 98 3.10 0.25 -0.47
N ASP A 99 2.42 1.32 -0.06
CA ASP A 99 3.09 2.53 0.44
C ASP A 99 3.68 2.32 1.85
N VAL A 100 2.95 1.65 2.75
CA VAL A 100 3.43 1.31 4.11
C VAL A 100 4.66 0.41 4.01
N SER A 101 4.58 -0.65 3.20
CA SER A 101 5.70 -1.59 3.02
C SER A 101 6.93 -0.91 2.43
N TYR A 102 6.76 -0.06 1.42
CA TYR A 102 7.85 0.72 0.85
C TYR A 102 8.57 1.55 1.91
N ARG A 103 7.82 2.28 2.73
CA ARG A 103 8.39 3.15 3.77
C ARG A 103 9.12 2.37 4.84
N CYS A 104 8.56 1.25 5.30
CA CYS A 104 9.21 0.38 6.27
C CYS A 104 10.54 -0.15 5.75
N VAL A 105 10.54 -0.70 4.54
CA VAL A 105 11.74 -1.31 3.96
C VAL A 105 12.80 -0.27 3.58
N VAL A 106 12.40 0.90 3.08
CA VAL A 106 13.36 1.98 2.78
C VAL A 106 14.02 2.52 4.05
N ALA A 107 13.32 2.57 5.18
CA ALA A 107 13.92 2.95 6.46
C ALA A 107 15.00 1.95 6.90
N GLU A 108 14.82 0.66 6.63
CA GLU A 108 15.77 -0.41 6.95
C GLU A 108 16.81 -0.65 5.85
N LYS A 109 16.63 -0.04 4.69
CA LYS A 109 17.50 -0.25 3.51
C LYS A 109 18.99 -0.16 3.82
N LYS A 110 19.40 0.85 4.58
CA LYS A 110 20.81 1.05 4.92
C LYS A 110 21.36 -0.10 5.77
N GLN A 111 20.55 -0.63 6.69
CA GLN A 111 20.93 -1.77 7.51
C GLN A 111 21.02 -3.03 6.66
N ILE A 112 20.02 -3.32 5.82
CA ILE A 112 20.03 -4.45 4.88
C ILE A 112 21.25 -4.39 3.96
N GLU A 113 21.56 -3.21 3.41
CA GLU A 113 22.73 -3.00 2.56
C GLU A 113 24.06 -3.17 3.30
N GLN A 114 24.13 -2.78 4.58
CA GLN A 114 25.33 -2.94 5.39
C GLN A 114 25.57 -4.39 5.79
N GLU A 115 24.56 -5.10 6.26
CA GLU A 115 24.63 -6.51 6.67
C GLU A 115 25.07 -7.43 5.52
N HIS A 116 24.63 -7.12 4.29
CA HIS A 116 24.92 -7.93 3.11
C HIS A 116 25.91 -7.28 2.14
N ARG A 117 26.66 -6.28 2.56
CA ARG A 117 27.52 -5.43 1.71
C ARG A 117 28.49 -6.20 0.81
N ALA A 118 29.02 -7.32 1.29
CA ALA A 118 29.96 -8.14 0.52
C ALA A 118 29.27 -8.87 -0.65
N THR A 119 27.94 -9.13 -0.54
CA THR A 119 27.16 -9.88 -1.53
C THR A 119 26.21 -8.98 -2.34
N TRP A 120 25.89 -7.79 -1.81
CA TRP A 120 24.91 -6.86 -2.38
C TRP A 120 25.16 -6.56 -3.87
N LYS A 121 26.36 -6.24 -4.25
CA LYS A 121 26.70 -5.79 -5.61
C LYS A 121 26.42 -6.85 -6.69
N TYR A 122 26.37 -8.13 -6.30
CA TYR A 122 26.25 -9.26 -7.23
C TYR A 122 25.13 -10.23 -6.88
N ASN A 123 24.43 -10.01 -5.77
CA ASN A 123 23.41 -10.93 -5.29
C ASN A 123 22.08 -10.20 -5.02
N THR A 124 21.18 -10.30 -6.00
CA THR A 124 19.84 -9.72 -5.96
C THR A 124 18.94 -10.29 -4.85
N LYS A 125 19.34 -11.41 -4.23
CA LYS A 125 18.60 -12.05 -3.13
C LYS A 125 18.31 -11.08 -1.96
N TYR A 126 19.17 -10.07 -1.77
CA TYR A 126 19.05 -9.10 -0.68
C TYR A 126 18.58 -7.72 -1.18
N ASP A 127 17.95 -7.64 -2.35
CA ASP A 127 17.42 -6.37 -2.85
C ASP A 127 16.22 -5.93 -1.99
N TYR A 128 16.22 -4.67 -1.56
CA TYR A 128 15.16 -4.11 -0.73
C TYR A 128 13.77 -4.19 -1.37
N ARG A 129 13.67 -4.21 -2.71
CA ARG A 129 12.42 -4.35 -3.46
C ARG A 129 11.77 -5.71 -3.23
N LYS A 130 12.56 -6.77 -3.06
CA LYS A 130 12.06 -8.10 -2.67
C LYS A 130 11.32 -8.01 -1.32
N TYR A 131 11.97 -7.47 -0.31
CA TYR A 131 11.38 -7.31 1.04
C TYR A 131 10.17 -6.39 1.04
N TRP A 132 10.20 -5.33 0.23
CA TRP A 132 9.06 -4.44 0.05
C TRP A 132 7.83 -5.19 -0.46
N PHE A 133 7.96 -5.98 -1.53
CA PHE A 133 6.85 -6.73 -2.10
C PHE A 133 6.40 -7.87 -1.19
N GLU A 134 7.30 -8.54 -0.49
CA GLU A 134 6.95 -9.56 0.52
C GLU A 134 6.09 -8.99 1.64
N LEU A 135 6.47 -7.84 2.18
CA LEU A 135 5.67 -7.17 3.21
C LEU A 135 4.32 -6.68 2.68
N ALA A 136 4.27 -6.18 1.44
CA ALA A 136 3.01 -5.78 0.81
C ALA A 136 2.07 -6.99 0.62
N LEU A 137 2.58 -8.12 0.12
CA LEU A 137 1.80 -9.35 -0.03
C LEU A 137 1.38 -9.94 1.32
N TYR A 138 2.20 -9.85 2.37
CA TYR A 138 1.82 -10.23 3.73
C TYR A 138 0.60 -9.43 4.21
N ILE A 139 0.59 -8.10 3.97
CA ILE A 139 -0.55 -7.24 4.33
C ILE A 139 -1.79 -7.61 3.53
N LEU A 140 -1.65 -7.95 2.24
CA LEU A 140 -2.77 -8.21 1.35
C LEU A 140 -3.43 -9.57 1.58
N LYS A 141 -2.67 -10.62 1.91
CA LYS A 141 -3.10 -12.03 1.91
C LYS A 141 -4.46 -12.27 2.56
N GLU A 142 -4.70 -11.73 3.76
CA GLU A 142 -5.93 -11.93 4.52
C GLU A 142 -6.93 -10.75 4.41
N ASN A 143 -6.60 -9.74 3.58
CA ASN A 143 -7.30 -8.47 3.59
C ASN A 143 -7.98 -8.10 2.27
N VAL A 144 -7.71 -8.86 1.21
CA VAL A 144 -8.34 -8.70 -0.10
C VAL A 144 -8.86 -10.05 -0.60
N SER A 145 -9.66 -10.04 -1.68
CA SER A 145 -10.10 -11.28 -2.32
C SER A 145 -8.92 -12.07 -2.91
N GLU A 146 -9.07 -13.39 -2.98
CA GLU A 146 -8.05 -14.28 -3.56
C GLU A 146 -7.67 -13.85 -4.98
N ASN A 147 -8.63 -13.48 -5.81
CA ASN A 147 -8.35 -13.01 -7.17
C ASN A 147 -7.48 -11.74 -7.18
N ARG A 148 -7.73 -10.82 -6.25
CA ARG A 148 -6.92 -9.61 -6.10
C ARG A 148 -5.51 -9.96 -5.61
N PHE A 149 -5.40 -10.82 -4.62
CA PHE A 149 -4.11 -11.27 -4.10
C PHE A 149 -3.26 -11.92 -5.20
N GLN A 150 -3.83 -12.83 -5.99
CA GLN A 150 -3.14 -13.49 -7.09
C GLN A 150 -2.69 -12.50 -8.18
N ALA A 151 -3.50 -11.50 -8.48
CA ALA A 151 -3.14 -10.45 -9.43
C ALA A 151 -1.95 -9.61 -8.95
N GLU A 152 -1.94 -9.21 -7.67
CA GLU A 152 -0.84 -8.44 -7.09
C GLU A 152 0.46 -9.25 -7.01
N MET A 153 0.35 -10.52 -6.63
CA MET A 153 1.48 -11.45 -6.61
C MET A 153 2.11 -11.57 -7.99
N ALA A 154 1.31 -11.77 -9.03
CA ALA A 154 1.79 -11.86 -10.41
C ALA A 154 2.43 -10.54 -10.90
N GLU A 155 1.87 -9.39 -10.50
CA GLU A 155 2.43 -8.08 -10.81
C GLU A 155 3.82 -7.90 -10.17
N TYR A 156 3.97 -8.26 -8.89
CA TYR A 156 5.26 -8.14 -8.19
C TYR A 156 6.31 -9.15 -8.69
N GLU A 157 5.90 -10.39 -9.04
CA GLU A 157 6.78 -11.34 -9.73
C GLU A 157 7.30 -10.76 -11.04
N ALA A 158 6.42 -10.19 -11.86
CA ALA A 158 6.79 -9.60 -13.14
C ALA A 158 7.76 -8.43 -12.97
N LEU A 159 7.53 -7.56 -11.96
CA LEU A 159 8.41 -6.43 -11.66
C LEU A 159 9.80 -6.89 -11.20
N LEU A 160 9.88 -7.87 -10.29
CA LEU A 160 11.16 -8.41 -9.84
C LEU A 160 11.92 -9.06 -10.99
N ASN A 161 11.24 -9.86 -11.84
CA ASN A 161 11.86 -10.52 -12.99
C ASN A 161 12.31 -9.52 -14.06
N HIS A 162 11.59 -8.40 -14.22
CA HIS A 162 12.02 -7.33 -15.12
C HIS A 162 13.29 -6.61 -14.61
N TRP A 163 13.40 -6.36 -13.30
CA TRP A 163 14.56 -5.67 -12.74
C TRP A 163 15.79 -6.55 -12.58
N PHE A 164 15.60 -7.86 -12.49
CA PHE A 164 16.67 -8.84 -12.25
C PHE A 164 16.75 -9.89 -13.35
N GLU A 165 17.02 -9.44 -14.56
CA GLU A 165 17.05 -10.23 -15.80
C GLU A 165 17.79 -11.59 -15.73
N LYS A 166 18.68 -11.78 -14.75
CA LYS A 166 19.45 -13.01 -14.56
C LYS A 166 18.85 -13.99 -13.55
N ASN A 167 17.81 -13.58 -12.84
CA ASN A 167 17.19 -14.37 -11.80
C ASN A 167 15.70 -14.50 -12.10
N PHE A 168 15.19 -15.71 -11.94
CA PHE A 168 13.76 -15.94 -12.06
C PHE A 168 13.13 -16.03 -10.68
N TRP A 169 12.32 -15.06 -10.33
CA TRP A 169 11.66 -14.95 -9.03
C TRP A 169 10.25 -15.50 -9.09
N LYS A 170 9.91 -16.33 -8.09
CA LYS A 170 8.55 -16.80 -7.83
C LYS A 170 8.19 -16.58 -6.38
N TYR A 171 6.92 -16.27 -6.11
CA TYR A 171 6.44 -16.15 -4.75
C TYR A 171 6.04 -17.53 -4.20
N ASP A 172 6.67 -17.91 -3.09
CA ASP A 172 6.31 -19.10 -2.32
C ASP A 172 5.26 -18.70 -1.29
N THR A 173 4.01 -19.10 -1.53
CA THR A 173 2.86 -18.74 -0.67
C THR A 173 2.88 -19.41 0.70
N GLU A 174 3.62 -20.53 0.86
CA GLU A 174 3.77 -21.21 2.15
C GLU A 174 4.79 -20.48 3.02
N LYS A 175 5.91 -20.09 2.42
CA LYS A 175 6.97 -19.35 3.12
C LYS A 175 6.74 -17.86 3.20
N MET A 176 5.80 -17.33 2.41
CA MET A 176 5.52 -15.91 2.29
C MET A 176 6.72 -15.09 1.81
N GLU A 177 7.52 -15.64 0.92
CA GLU A 177 8.73 -15.01 0.39
C GLU A 177 8.93 -15.25 -1.10
N PHE A 178 9.66 -14.36 -1.77
CA PHE A 178 10.13 -14.59 -3.13
C PHE A 178 11.38 -15.48 -3.11
N VAL A 179 11.31 -16.57 -3.84
CA VAL A 179 12.42 -17.50 -4.04
C VAL A 179 12.95 -17.40 -5.47
N CYS A 180 14.26 -17.49 -5.62
CA CYS A 180 14.90 -17.55 -6.93
C CYS A 180 14.79 -19.00 -7.43
N VAL A 181 14.18 -19.18 -8.58
CA VAL A 181 14.08 -20.48 -9.26
C VAL A 181 15.17 -20.50 -10.33
N GLU A 182 16.14 -21.42 -10.16
CA GLU A 182 17.23 -21.64 -11.12
C GLU A 182 16.71 -22.32 -12.42
#